data_812b26ae911f8edc265005d8a616448b
#
_entry.id   812b26ae911f8edc265005d8a616448b
#
_cell.length_a   1.000
_cell.length_b   1.000
_cell.length_c   1.000
_cell.angle_alpha   90.00
_cell.angle_beta   90.00
_cell.angle_gamma   90.00
#
_symmetry.space_group_name_H-M   'P 1'
#
loop_
_entity.id
_entity.type
_entity.pdbx_description
1 polymer ?
#
loop_
_entity_poly.entity_id
_entity_poly.type
_entity_poly.pdbx_seq_one_letter_code
_entity_poly.pdbx_strand_id
1 'polypeptide(L)'
;PGLSHLVVQGAGAGAGQGRGVGVGGGQGHGSVARGPSWVVGGSSGSVALADSAELAERVQVIKNGVDPGKVEMLASRLGWPKERLLGTLGLARATIDRRIRDNKSLSPEEGSRVLGLERLIDQVQRMVEESGDPVGFDAGAWVGQWPSEPVPALGGKPPAEYMDTSEGQQLVATIVAQIQSGAYS
;
A
#
# COMPACT_ATOMS: atom_id res chain seq x y z
N PRO A 1 -3.05 11.68 15.27
CA PRO A 1 -3.83 11.88 14.06
C PRO A 1 -4.01 10.51 13.40
N GLY A 2 -5.21 9.93 13.65
CA GLY A 2 -5.54 8.58 13.18
C GLY A 2 -5.91 8.57 11.70
N LEU A 3 -6.19 7.38 11.17
CA LEU A 3 -6.61 7.12 9.79
C LEU A 3 -7.78 8.00 9.31
N SER A 4 -8.62 8.47 10.25
CA SER A 4 -9.73 9.38 9.97
C SER A 4 -9.30 10.71 9.33
N HIS A 5 -8.05 11.13 9.53
CA HIS A 5 -7.53 12.37 8.94
C HIS A 5 -7.17 12.21 7.45
N LEU A 6 -6.80 11.01 7.02
CA LEU A 6 -6.51 10.73 5.61
C LEU A 6 -7.78 10.76 4.74
N VAL A 7 -8.91 10.30 5.31
CA VAL A 7 -10.22 10.23 4.62
C VAL A 7 -10.87 11.61 4.48
N VAL A 8 -10.66 12.52 5.44
CA VAL A 8 -11.31 13.83 5.45
C VAL A 8 -10.66 14.82 4.46
N GLN A 9 -9.40 14.64 4.08
CA GLN A 9 -8.74 15.54 3.13
C GLN A 9 -9.08 15.28 1.66
N GLY A 10 -9.69 14.14 1.33
CA GLY A 10 -10.10 13.80 -0.06
C GLY A 10 -11.54 14.19 -0.45
N ALA A 11 -12.36 14.73 0.47
CA ALA A 11 -13.77 15.01 0.25
C ALA A 11 -14.11 16.51 0.12
N GLY A 12 -13.30 17.26 -0.62
CA GLY A 12 -13.53 18.69 -0.82
C GLY A 12 -13.26 19.15 -2.25
N ALA A 13 -14.28 19.17 -3.08
CA ALA A 13 -14.60 20.13 -4.13
C ALA A 13 -15.11 19.49 -5.42
N GLY A 14 -16.37 19.75 -5.76
CA GLY A 14 -16.90 19.46 -7.09
C GLY A 14 -18.42 19.54 -7.18
N ALA A 15 -19.05 20.60 -6.66
CA ALA A 15 -20.41 20.93 -7.02
C ALA A 15 -20.41 21.75 -8.32
N GLY A 16 -20.81 21.12 -9.43
CA GLY A 16 -21.05 21.76 -10.71
C GLY A 16 -22.43 21.37 -11.24
N GLN A 17 -23.40 22.25 -11.10
CA GLN A 17 -24.74 22.14 -11.69
C GLN A 17 -24.67 22.37 -13.20
N GLY A 18 -25.32 21.51 -13.99
CA GLY A 18 -25.57 21.72 -15.41
C GLY A 18 -26.89 21.09 -15.83
N ARG A 19 -27.94 21.93 -15.94
CA ARG A 19 -29.22 21.56 -16.55
C ARG A 19 -29.08 21.53 -18.06
N GLY A 20 -29.72 20.57 -18.71
CA GLY A 20 -29.91 20.57 -20.16
C GLY A 20 -30.98 19.57 -20.58
N VAL A 21 -32.17 20.11 -20.93
CA VAL A 21 -33.33 19.39 -21.48
C VAL A 21 -33.13 19.22 -22.99
N GLY A 22 -33.48 18.03 -23.54
CA GLY A 22 -33.57 17.83 -25.00
C GLY A 22 -34.31 16.56 -25.36
N VAL A 23 -35.55 16.75 -25.83
CA VAL A 23 -36.48 15.74 -26.38
C VAL A 23 -36.14 15.45 -27.84
N GLY A 24 -36.25 14.21 -28.31
CA GLY A 24 -36.26 13.91 -29.75
C GLY A 24 -36.29 12.40 -30.02
N GLY A 25 -37.41 11.93 -30.53
CA GLY A 25 -37.70 10.54 -30.86
C GLY A 25 -37.16 10.11 -32.24
N GLY A 26 -37.17 8.81 -32.50
CA GLY A 26 -36.88 8.20 -33.80
C GLY A 26 -36.87 6.68 -33.73
N GLN A 27 -37.93 6.06 -34.28
CA GLN A 27 -38.04 4.61 -34.45
C GLN A 27 -37.22 4.13 -35.65
N GLY A 28 -36.63 2.94 -35.52
CA GLY A 28 -35.99 2.25 -36.65
C GLY A 28 -35.74 0.78 -36.37
N HIS A 29 -36.51 -0.10 -36.97
CA HIS A 29 -36.37 -1.55 -36.93
C HIS A 29 -35.10 -2.03 -37.64
N GLY A 30 -34.42 -3.05 -37.08
CA GLY A 30 -33.33 -3.74 -37.75
C GLY A 30 -32.76 -4.88 -36.92
N SER A 31 -33.36 -6.06 -37.10
CA SER A 31 -32.90 -7.36 -36.56
C SER A 31 -31.61 -7.79 -37.22
N VAL A 32 -30.51 -7.96 -36.50
CA VAL A 32 -29.43 -8.91 -36.86
C VAL A 32 -28.80 -9.44 -35.55
N ALA A 33 -28.88 -10.75 -35.43
CA ALA A 33 -28.22 -11.50 -34.36
C ALA A 33 -26.70 -11.30 -34.39
N ARG A 34 -26.14 -10.83 -33.28
CA ARG A 34 -24.70 -10.90 -33.01
C ARG A 34 -24.48 -11.43 -31.62
N GLY A 35 -23.61 -12.42 -31.54
CA GLY A 35 -23.16 -13.02 -30.33
C GLY A 35 -22.51 -12.01 -29.36
N PRO A 36 -22.25 -12.43 -28.12
CA PRO A 36 -21.84 -11.51 -27.05
C PRO A 36 -20.45 -10.94 -27.31
N SER A 37 -20.41 -9.68 -27.74
CA SER A 37 -19.20 -8.88 -27.75
C SER A 37 -19.02 -8.29 -26.34
N TRP A 38 -18.37 -9.02 -25.48
CA TRP A 38 -17.82 -8.43 -24.27
C TRP A 38 -16.51 -7.75 -24.62
N VAL A 39 -16.65 -6.51 -25.03
CA VAL A 39 -15.53 -5.58 -25.08
C VAL A 39 -15.20 -5.21 -23.64
N VAL A 40 -14.21 -5.88 -23.09
CA VAL A 40 -13.56 -5.47 -21.85
C VAL A 40 -12.92 -4.11 -22.13
N GLY A 41 -13.50 -3.07 -21.55
CA GLY A 41 -12.89 -1.74 -21.51
C GLY A 41 -11.55 -1.84 -20.78
N GLY A 42 -10.46 -1.67 -21.54
CA GLY A 42 -9.11 -1.92 -21.09
C GLY A 42 -8.51 -0.78 -20.28
N SER A 43 -8.73 -0.73 -18.99
CA SER A 43 -7.80 -0.03 -18.08
C SER A 43 -7.40 -0.87 -16.85
N SER A 44 -8.20 -1.86 -16.47
CA SER A 44 -7.85 -2.75 -15.34
C SER A 44 -6.71 -3.72 -15.64
N GLY A 45 -6.50 -4.11 -16.89
CA GLY A 45 -5.46 -5.06 -17.28
C GLY A 45 -4.04 -4.49 -17.21
N SER A 46 -3.87 -3.22 -17.48
CA SER A 46 -2.55 -2.57 -17.48
C SER A 46 -1.99 -2.39 -16.07
N VAL A 47 -2.85 -2.02 -15.12
CA VAL A 47 -2.46 -1.85 -13.71
C VAL A 47 -2.10 -3.21 -13.10
N ALA A 48 -2.90 -4.24 -13.32
CA ALA A 48 -2.64 -5.59 -12.80
C ALA A 48 -1.34 -6.21 -13.35
N LEU A 49 -0.97 -5.93 -14.61
CA LEU A 49 0.29 -6.38 -15.20
C LEU A 49 1.50 -5.63 -14.62
N ALA A 50 1.37 -4.33 -14.38
CA ALA A 50 2.41 -3.52 -13.75
C ALA A 50 2.66 -3.99 -12.30
N ASP A 51 1.60 -4.23 -11.53
CA ASP A 51 1.70 -4.78 -10.18
C ASP A 51 2.36 -6.16 -10.15
N SER A 52 2.04 -7.02 -11.12
CA SER A 52 2.64 -8.35 -11.24
C SER A 52 4.13 -8.30 -11.57
N ALA A 53 4.56 -7.38 -12.44
CA ALA A 53 5.95 -7.17 -12.78
C ALA A 53 6.75 -6.65 -11.57
N GLU A 54 6.21 -5.68 -10.84
CA GLU A 54 6.82 -5.17 -9.60
C GLU A 54 6.97 -6.26 -8.54
N LEU A 55 5.96 -7.12 -8.37
CA LEU A 55 6.03 -8.25 -7.46
C LEU A 55 7.09 -9.27 -7.89
N ALA A 56 7.19 -9.58 -9.18
CA ALA A 56 8.20 -10.49 -9.72
C ALA A 56 9.62 -9.95 -9.50
N GLU A 57 9.84 -8.65 -9.72
CA GLU A 57 11.11 -8.00 -9.47
C GLU A 57 11.50 -8.08 -8.00
N ARG A 58 10.57 -7.82 -7.08
CA ARG A 58 10.80 -7.95 -5.63
C ARG A 58 11.18 -9.37 -5.23
N VAL A 59 10.52 -10.38 -5.80
CA VAL A 59 10.90 -11.78 -5.57
C VAL A 59 12.35 -12.03 -5.98
N GLN A 60 12.81 -11.47 -7.10
CA GLN A 60 14.20 -11.60 -7.51
C GLN A 60 15.16 -10.87 -6.56
N VAL A 61 14.81 -9.66 -6.12
CA VAL A 61 15.59 -8.90 -5.12
C VAL A 61 15.74 -9.72 -3.83
N ILE A 62 14.65 -10.32 -3.35
CA ILE A 62 14.68 -11.17 -2.14
C ILE A 62 15.61 -12.37 -2.34
N LYS A 63 15.51 -13.05 -3.49
CA LYS A 63 16.34 -14.22 -3.81
C LYS A 63 17.82 -13.88 -3.99
N ASN A 64 18.10 -12.71 -4.56
CA ASN A 64 19.47 -12.22 -4.75
C ASN A 64 20.10 -11.71 -3.45
N GLY A 65 19.27 -11.46 -2.43
CA GLY A 65 19.69 -11.00 -1.11
C GLY A 65 19.51 -9.49 -0.93
N VAL A 66 18.77 -9.15 0.12
CA VAL A 66 18.50 -7.75 0.51
C VAL A 66 19.65 -7.24 1.37
N ASP A 67 20.12 -6.01 1.09
CA ASP A 67 21.14 -5.35 1.90
C ASP A 67 20.61 -5.06 3.32
N PRO A 68 21.31 -5.52 4.38
CA PRO A 68 20.92 -5.23 5.75
C PRO A 68 20.95 -3.72 6.11
N GLY A 69 21.68 -2.89 5.36
CA GLY A 69 21.66 -1.42 5.49
C GLY A 69 20.29 -0.79 5.26
N LYS A 70 19.40 -1.47 4.52
CA LYS A 70 18.00 -1.04 4.38
C LYS A 70 17.26 -0.92 5.70
N VAL A 71 17.64 -1.68 6.73
CA VAL A 71 17.05 -1.57 8.08
C VAL A 71 17.27 -0.18 8.65
N GLU A 72 18.46 0.37 8.55
CA GLU A 72 18.78 1.71 9.05
C GLU A 72 18.10 2.82 8.24
N MET A 73 18.04 2.64 6.91
CA MET A 73 17.31 3.57 6.03
C MET A 73 15.83 3.62 6.37
N LEU A 74 15.18 2.47 6.56
CA LEU A 74 13.76 2.40 6.93
C LEU A 74 13.50 2.97 8.33
N ALA A 75 14.36 2.67 9.30
CA ALA A 75 14.27 3.24 10.64
C ALA A 75 14.29 4.78 10.60
N SER A 76 15.21 5.36 9.83
CA SER A 76 15.27 6.81 9.61
C SER A 76 14.04 7.36 8.91
N ARG A 77 13.53 6.68 7.87
CA ARG A 77 12.32 7.09 7.12
C ARG A 77 11.06 7.09 8.00
N LEU A 78 10.98 6.16 8.95
CA LEU A 78 9.86 6.05 9.91
C LEU A 78 10.02 6.95 11.14
N GLY A 79 11.19 7.56 11.34
CA GLY A 79 11.54 8.26 12.57
C GLY A 79 11.64 7.32 13.78
N TRP A 80 12.00 6.06 13.57
CA TRP A 80 12.11 5.06 14.63
C TRP A 80 13.56 4.76 15.04
N PRO A 81 13.79 4.44 16.33
CA PRO A 81 15.02 3.77 16.71
C PRO A 81 15.12 2.41 16.01
N LYS A 82 16.34 2.00 15.63
CA LYS A 82 16.61 0.69 14.99
C LYS A 82 16.01 -0.48 15.79
N GLU A 83 16.11 -0.43 17.11
CA GLU A 83 15.58 -1.46 18.00
C GLU A 83 14.07 -1.63 17.88
N ARG A 84 13.33 -0.52 17.75
CA ARG A 84 11.88 -0.57 17.54
C ARG A 84 11.54 -1.22 16.21
N LEU A 85 12.23 -0.85 15.14
CA LEU A 85 12.01 -1.45 13.82
C LEU A 85 12.29 -2.94 13.83
N LEU A 86 13.43 -3.36 14.40
CA LEU A 86 13.80 -4.77 14.50
C LEU A 86 12.77 -5.57 15.31
N GLY A 87 12.31 -5.05 16.44
CA GLY A 87 11.26 -5.67 17.25
C GLY A 87 9.94 -5.80 16.50
N THR A 88 9.51 -4.75 15.79
CA THR A 88 8.27 -4.76 14.99
C THR A 88 8.32 -5.78 13.85
N LEU A 89 9.47 -5.92 13.19
CA LEU A 89 9.65 -6.90 12.10
C LEU A 89 10.05 -8.30 12.59
N GLY A 90 10.15 -8.53 13.90
CA GLY A 90 10.60 -9.82 14.43
C GLY A 90 12.02 -10.21 14.02
N LEU A 91 12.91 -9.22 13.85
CA LEU A 91 14.30 -9.41 13.44
C LEU A 91 15.24 -9.41 14.65
N ALA A 92 16.09 -10.43 14.76
CA ALA A 92 17.06 -10.53 15.85
C ALA A 92 18.21 -9.55 15.65
N ARG A 93 18.37 -8.56 16.55
CA ARG A 93 19.40 -7.54 16.49
C ARG A 93 20.80 -8.11 16.25
N ALA A 94 21.22 -9.11 17.06
CA ALA A 94 22.53 -9.71 16.92
C ALA A 94 22.78 -10.34 15.54
N THR A 95 21.74 -10.89 14.93
CA THR A 95 21.82 -11.44 13.57
C THR A 95 22.01 -10.34 12.55
N ILE A 96 21.22 -9.27 12.62
CA ILE A 96 21.33 -8.13 11.70
C ILE A 96 22.69 -7.44 11.82
N ASP A 97 23.13 -7.14 13.05
CA ASP A 97 24.42 -6.50 13.29
C ASP A 97 25.60 -7.38 12.77
N ARG A 98 25.49 -8.69 12.92
CA ARG A 98 26.48 -9.61 12.35
C ARG A 98 26.49 -9.60 10.84
N ARG A 99 25.30 -9.56 10.18
CA ARG A 99 25.22 -9.49 8.71
C ARG A 99 25.82 -8.21 8.18
N ILE A 100 25.53 -7.08 8.82
CA ILE A 100 26.14 -5.78 8.47
C ILE A 100 27.67 -5.86 8.58
N ARG A 101 28.20 -6.33 9.71
CA ARG A 101 29.64 -6.44 9.94
C ARG A 101 30.33 -7.37 8.95
N ASP A 102 29.69 -8.51 8.61
CA ASP A 102 30.23 -9.53 7.74
C ASP A 102 29.92 -9.26 6.25
N ASN A 103 29.28 -8.13 5.93
CA ASN A 103 28.82 -7.74 4.58
C ASN A 103 28.00 -8.85 3.90
N LYS A 104 27.10 -9.46 4.66
CA LYS A 104 26.20 -10.53 4.19
C LYS A 104 24.77 -10.03 4.06
N SER A 105 24.10 -10.40 2.99
CA SER A 105 22.68 -10.11 2.75
C SER A 105 21.77 -10.69 3.85
N LEU A 106 20.59 -10.10 3.99
CA LEU A 106 19.51 -10.66 4.78
C LEU A 106 19.08 -12.02 4.21
N SER A 107 18.57 -12.90 5.07
CA SER A 107 17.91 -14.12 4.57
C SER A 107 16.67 -13.75 3.75
N PRO A 108 16.15 -14.63 2.88
CA PRO A 108 14.93 -14.38 2.13
C PRO A 108 13.75 -13.98 3.01
N GLU A 109 13.64 -14.60 4.17
CA GLU A 109 12.57 -14.30 5.13
C GLU A 109 12.74 -12.93 5.80
N GLU A 110 13.95 -12.60 6.25
CA GLU A 110 14.29 -11.28 6.80
C GLU A 110 14.10 -10.19 5.73
N GLY A 111 14.58 -10.43 4.52
CA GLY A 111 14.44 -9.52 3.38
C GLY A 111 12.99 -9.27 3.00
N SER A 112 12.15 -10.32 2.99
CA SER A 112 10.71 -10.20 2.73
C SER A 112 10.02 -9.24 3.70
N ARG A 113 10.33 -9.34 5.00
CA ARG A 113 9.74 -8.46 6.02
C ARG A 113 10.20 -7.01 5.87
N VAL A 114 11.47 -6.79 5.57
CA VAL A 114 12.02 -5.44 5.33
C VAL A 114 11.38 -4.81 4.10
N LEU A 115 11.33 -5.52 2.97
CA LEU A 115 10.72 -5.03 1.73
C LEU A 115 9.18 -4.91 1.83
N GLY A 116 8.53 -5.73 2.65
CA GLY A 116 7.10 -5.62 2.90
C GLY A 116 6.72 -4.32 3.61
N LEU A 117 7.52 -3.88 4.58
CA LEU A 117 7.34 -2.58 5.23
C LEU A 117 7.62 -1.41 4.26
N GLU A 118 8.68 -1.50 3.45
CA GLU A 118 8.97 -0.51 2.40
C GLU A 118 7.77 -0.36 1.45
N ARG A 119 7.21 -1.49 0.99
CA ARG A 119 6.01 -1.52 0.14
C ARG A 119 4.80 -0.86 0.79
N LEU A 120 4.59 -1.04 2.10
CA LEU A 120 3.49 -0.38 2.83
C LEU A 120 3.65 1.15 2.81
N ILE A 121 4.86 1.65 3.02
CA ILE A 121 5.15 3.09 2.94
C ILE A 121 4.88 3.62 1.53
N ASP A 122 5.34 2.90 0.50
CA ASP A 122 5.14 3.30 -0.90
C ASP A 122 3.66 3.22 -1.32
N GLN A 123 2.90 2.27 -0.78
CA GLN A 123 1.45 2.21 -0.96
C GLN A 123 0.76 3.45 -0.39
N VAL A 124 1.08 3.84 0.84
CA VAL A 124 0.52 5.06 1.47
C VAL A 124 0.91 6.30 0.68
N GLN A 125 2.13 6.39 0.19
CA GLN A 125 2.59 7.50 -0.64
C GLN A 125 1.75 7.62 -1.92
N ARG A 126 1.58 6.52 -2.66
CA ARG A 126 0.73 6.49 -3.88
C ARG A 126 -0.71 6.88 -3.59
N MET A 127 -1.28 6.38 -2.50
CA MET A 127 -2.66 6.70 -2.10
C MET A 127 -2.87 8.20 -1.90
N VAL A 128 -1.90 8.88 -1.30
CA VAL A 128 -1.99 10.33 -1.08
C VAL A 128 -1.78 11.10 -2.38
N GLU A 129 -0.85 10.67 -3.23
CA GLU A 129 -0.62 11.26 -4.56
C GLU A 129 -1.88 11.16 -5.44
N GLU A 130 -2.56 10.01 -5.44
CA GLU A 130 -3.80 9.78 -6.17
C GLU A 130 -4.98 10.58 -5.59
N SER A 131 -4.97 10.92 -4.30
CA SER A 131 -5.99 11.77 -3.68
C SER A 131 -5.90 13.24 -4.06
N GLY A 132 -4.79 13.68 -4.69
CA GLY A 132 -4.61 15.00 -5.29
C GLY A 132 -3.97 16.06 -4.40
N ASP A 133 -3.61 15.76 -3.15
CA ASP A 133 -2.93 16.72 -2.28
C ASP A 133 -1.73 16.10 -1.53
N PRO A 134 -0.61 15.82 -2.26
CA PRO A 134 0.60 15.26 -1.65
C PRO A 134 1.48 16.30 -0.97
N VAL A 135 1.17 17.60 -1.06
CA VAL A 135 2.06 18.67 -0.60
C VAL A 135 2.25 18.60 0.92
N GLY A 136 3.49 18.36 1.33
CA GLY A 136 3.88 18.30 2.74
C GLY A 136 3.55 16.98 3.45
N PHE A 137 3.04 15.97 2.73
CA PHE A 137 2.79 14.65 3.30
C PHE A 137 4.04 13.77 3.26
N ASP A 138 4.39 13.19 4.39
CA ASP A 138 5.47 12.22 4.54
C ASP A 138 4.88 10.85 4.92
N ALA A 139 4.82 9.94 3.95
CA ALA A 139 4.30 8.59 4.13
C ALA A 139 5.10 7.79 5.16
N GLY A 140 6.42 7.98 5.22
CA GLY A 140 7.28 7.34 6.20
C GLY A 140 6.93 7.77 7.62
N ALA A 141 6.89 9.07 7.87
CA ALA A 141 6.52 9.63 9.17
C ALA A 141 5.10 9.21 9.58
N TRP A 142 4.15 9.18 8.64
CA TRP A 142 2.78 8.75 8.90
C TRP A 142 2.71 7.25 9.29
N VAL A 143 3.33 6.38 8.50
CA VAL A 143 3.44 4.94 8.81
C VAL A 143 4.19 4.73 10.13
N GLY A 144 5.14 5.58 10.46
CA GLY A 144 5.87 5.53 11.72
C GLY A 144 5.02 5.79 12.97
N GLN A 145 3.93 6.50 12.85
CA GLN A 145 3.00 6.82 13.96
C GLN A 145 1.84 5.82 14.04
N TRP A 146 1.23 5.52 12.91
CA TRP A 146 0.02 4.73 12.80
C TRP A 146 0.08 3.29 13.36
N PRO A 147 1.16 2.49 13.21
CA PRO A 147 1.16 1.10 13.66
C PRO A 147 0.97 0.87 15.15
N SER A 148 1.03 1.92 15.95
CA SER A 148 0.83 1.84 17.41
C SER A 148 -0.63 2.02 17.85
N GLU A 149 -1.51 2.45 16.94
CA GLU A 149 -2.92 2.70 17.24
C GLU A 149 -3.78 1.45 17.01
N PRO A 150 -4.70 1.12 17.93
CA PRO A 150 -5.64 0.02 17.72
C PRO A 150 -6.53 0.25 16.49
N VAL A 151 -6.68 -0.79 15.67
CA VAL A 151 -7.52 -0.74 14.47
C VAL A 151 -8.70 -1.71 14.63
N PRO A 152 -9.95 -1.25 14.54
CA PRO A 152 -11.13 -2.11 14.70
C PRO A 152 -11.12 -3.31 13.75
N ALA A 153 -10.68 -3.13 12.51
CA ALA A 153 -10.54 -4.19 11.51
C ALA A 153 -9.56 -5.30 11.90
N LEU A 154 -8.65 -5.03 12.83
CA LEU A 154 -7.72 -6.00 13.41
C LEU A 154 -8.18 -6.52 14.77
N GLY A 155 -9.48 -6.44 15.05
CA GLY A 155 -10.03 -6.84 16.35
C GLY A 155 -9.57 -5.93 17.49
N GLY A 156 -9.29 -4.67 17.21
CA GLY A 156 -8.81 -3.69 18.19
C GLY A 156 -7.32 -3.82 18.51
N LYS A 157 -6.57 -4.59 17.75
CA LYS A 157 -5.12 -4.71 17.89
C LYS A 157 -4.38 -3.68 17.04
N PRO A 158 -3.19 -3.24 17.46
CA PRO A 158 -2.37 -2.35 16.64
C PRO A 158 -1.75 -3.10 15.46
N PRO A 159 -1.61 -2.48 14.27
CA PRO A 159 -0.99 -3.07 13.10
C PRO A 159 0.43 -3.61 13.35
N ALA A 160 1.17 -3.02 14.27
CA ALA A 160 2.52 -3.46 14.63
C ALA A 160 2.60 -4.94 15.04
N GLU A 161 1.53 -5.50 15.63
CA GLU A 161 1.48 -6.91 16.02
C GLU A 161 1.47 -7.88 14.84
N TYR A 162 1.20 -7.38 13.63
CA TYR A 162 1.11 -8.18 12.40
C TYR A 162 2.32 -7.97 11.47
N MET A 163 3.25 -7.09 11.82
CA MET A 163 4.35 -6.70 10.93
C MET A 163 5.53 -7.67 10.93
N ASP A 164 5.54 -8.65 11.83
CA ASP A 164 6.60 -9.65 11.98
C ASP A 164 6.48 -10.83 11.00
N THR A 165 5.42 -10.88 10.19
CA THR A 165 5.19 -11.88 9.15
C THR A 165 4.78 -11.25 7.82
N SER A 166 5.09 -11.90 6.70
CA SER A 166 4.70 -11.43 5.36
C SER A 166 3.19 -11.42 5.18
N GLU A 167 2.48 -12.40 5.75
CA GLU A 167 1.02 -12.51 5.73
C GLU A 167 0.37 -11.40 6.55
N GLY A 168 0.91 -11.11 7.73
CA GLY A 168 0.45 -10.01 8.57
C GLY A 168 0.63 -8.65 7.89
N GLN A 169 1.77 -8.42 7.25
CA GLN A 169 2.03 -7.22 6.45
C GLN A 169 1.05 -7.09 5.28
N GLN A 170 0.73 -8.20 4.61
CA GLN A 170 -0.28 -8.20 3.53
C GLN A 170 -1.68 -7.86 4.06
N LEU A 171 -2.05 -8.38 5.22
CA LEU A 171 -3.31 -8.04 5.89
C LEU A 171 -3.37 -6.53 6.20
N VAL A 172 -2.31 -5.97 6.79
CA VAL A 172 -2.21 -4.54 7.09
C VAL A 172 -2.32 -3.69 5.82
N ALA A 173 -1.62 -4.07 4.74
CA ALA A 173 -1.68 -3.40 3.45
C ALA A 173 -3.10 -3.40 2.84
N THR A 174 -3.82 -4.52 2.97
CA THR A 174 -5.21 -4.64 2.53
C THR A 174 -6.13 -3.71 3.31
N ILE A 175 -5.98 -3.62 4.63
CA ILE A 175 -6.78 -2.73 5.48
C ILE A 175 -6.52 -1.26 5.13
N VAL A 176 -5.27 -0.88 4.90
CA VAL A 176 -4.92 0.48 4.45
C VAL A 176 -5.62 0.81 3.13
N ALA A 177 -5.63 -0.11 2.16
CA ALA A 177 -6.32 0.08 0.89
C ALA A 177 -7.85 0.20 1.05
N GLN A 178 -8.46 -0.58 1.94
CA GLN A 178 -9.90 -0.51 2.23
C GLN A 178 -10.32 0.81 2.88
N ILE A 179 -9.49 1.37 3.73
CA ILE A 179 -9.76 2.68 4.35
C ILE A 179 -9.81 3.78 3.30
N GLN A 180 -8.92 3.76 2.31
CA GLN A 180 -8.93 4.71 1.19
C GLN A 180 -10.22 4.61 0.37
N SER A 181 -10.69 3.40 0.08
CA SER A 181 -11.88 3.17 -0.76
C SER A 181 -13.21 3.53 -0.08
N GLY A 182 -13.20 3.96 1.19
CA GLY A 182 -14.42 4.25 1.95
C GLY A 182 -15.26 3.01 2.30
N ALA A 183 -14.72 1.81 2.12
CA ALA A 183 -15.40 0.56 2.43
C ALA A 183 -15.58 0.32 3.95
N TYR A 184 -15.08 1.23 4.75
CA TYR A 184 -15.24 1.29 6.21
C TYR A 184 -16.17 2.45 6.60
N SER A 185 -17.45 2.33 6.29
CA SER A 185 -18.49 3.22 6.82
C SER A 185 -19.38 2.46 7.76
#